data_7fb093d8398df5cc4084bb88d68fd691
#
_entry.id   7fb093d8398df5cc4084bb88d68fd691
#
_cell.length_a   1.000
_cell.length_b   1.000
_cell.length_c   1.000
_cell.angle_alpha   90.00
_cell.angle_beta   90.00
_cell.angle_gamma   90.00
#
_symmetry.space_group_name_H-M   'P 1'
#
loop_
_entity.id
_entity.type
_entity.pdbx_description
1 polymer ?
#
loop_
_entity_poly.entity_id
_entity_poly.type
_entity_poly.pdbx_seq_one_letter_code
_entity_poly.pdbx_strand_id
1 'polypeptide(L)'
;AAGDEWAEAAILYRTNNQSQALEDALRRKGIPYRIYKGNSFYDHKEIKDLLAYIRLVINPRDDEAFKRIVNYPARGIGDTTVERIALLAKARNLSMWEAVDALTAEPVTDPVQKTIVRKVAEFVALVRGLSLARAEKGLYDLGLEIATRSGIIGAYRAENTPEATSALDN
;
A
#
# COMPACT_ATOMS: atom_id res chain seq x y z
N ALA A 1 -9.95 35.72 -24.90
CA ALA A 1 -9.03 35.11 -23.93
C ALA A 1 -8.19 34.13 -24.74
N ALA A 2 -6.90 34.45 -24.92
CA ALA A 2 -5.92 33.56 -25.50
C ALA A 2 -5.86 32.32 -24.61
N GLY A 3 -6.07 31.15 -25.17
CA GLY A 3 -5.83 29.92 -24.45
C GLY A 3 -4.32 29.79 -24.23
N ASP A 4 -3.88 30.12 -23.03
CA ASP A 4 -2.51 29.89 -22.62
C ASP A 4 -2.27 28.38 -22.73
N GLU A 5 -1.35 27.99 -23.61
CA GLU A 5 -0.97 26.61 -23.75
C GLU A 5 -0.18 26.23 -22.49
N TRP A 6 -0.75 25.41 -21.61
CA TRP A 6 -0.10 24.92 -20.39
C TRP A 6 1.28 24.31 -20.67
N ALA A 7 1.55 23.91 -21.93
CA ALA A 7 2.82 23.40 -22.38
C ALA A 7 3.98 24.43 -22.31
N GLU A 8 3.67 25.73 -22.28
CA GLU A 8 4.66 26.79 -22.19
C GLU A 8 4.98 27.21 -20.74
N ALA A 9 4.25 26.69 -19.77
CA ALA A 9 4.46 27.00 -18.36
C ALA A 9 5.36 25.96 -17.68
N ALA A 10 6.31 26.41 -16.86
CA ALA A 10 7.14 25.53 -16.03
C ALA A 10 7.16 26.02 -14.57
N ILE A 11 7.07 25.07 -13.63
CA ILE A 11 7.20 25.32 -12.21
C ILE A 11 8.51 24.71 -11.75
N LEU A 12 9.40 25.51 -11.17
CA LEU A 12 10.66 25.04 -10.60
C LEU A 12 10.55 24.96 -9.09
N TYR A 13 11.01 23.84 -8.50
CA TYR A 13 11.04 23.62 -7.07
C TYR A 13 12.39 23.04 -6.64
N ARG A 14 12.73 23.27 -5.38
CA ARG A 14 14.06 22.90 -4.85
C ARG A 14 14.12 21.47 -4.32
N THR A 15 13.03 20.96 -3.76
CA THR A 15 12.98 19.66 -3.11
C THR A 15 11.76 18.86 -3.61
N ASN A 16 11.89 17.53 -3.66
CA ASN A 16 10.81 16.66 -4.11
C ASN A 16 9.53 16.77 -3.24
N ASN A 17 9.67 17.08 -1.95
CA ASN A 17 8.52 17.25 -1.05
C ASN A 17 7.62 18.44 -1.45
N GLN A 18 8.15 19.42 -2.17
CA GLN A 18 7.35 20.53 -2.69
C GLN A 18 6.49 20.13 -3.88
N SER A 19 6.84 19.03 -4.60
CA SER A 19 6.08 18.58 -5.76
C SER A 19 4.67 18.15 -5.40
N GLN A 20 4.45 17.54 -4.23
CA GLN A 20 3.14 17.04 -3.80
C GLN A 20 2.05 18.12 -3.81
N ALA A 21 2.31 19.24 -3.14
CA ALA A 21 1.35 20.34 -3.06
C ALA A 21 1.02 20.93 -4.44
N LEU A 22 2.03 20.98 -5.32
CA LEU A 22 1.88 21.44 -6.71
C LEU A 22 1.08 20.44 -7.53
N GLU A 23 1.38 19.16 -7.45
CA GLU A 23 0.67 18.08 -8.14
C GLU A 23 -0.81 18.05 -7.73
N ASP A 24 -1.09 18.12 -6.43
CA ASP A 24 -2.44 18.15 -5.90
C ASP A 24 -3.23 19.38 -6.37
N ALA A 25 -2.58 20.55 -6.43
CA ALA A 25 -3.20 21.75 -6.92
C ALA A 25 -3.52 21.66 -8.41
N LEU A 26 -2.59 21.13 -9.22
CA LEU A 26 -2.77 20.95 -10.66
C LEU A 26 -3.87 19.92 -10.97
N ARG A 27 -3.89 18.79 -10.24
CA ARG A 27 -4.93 17.76 -10.35
C ARG A 27 -6.32 18.30 -10.01
N ARG A 28 -6.45 19.01 -8.89
CA ARG A 28 -7.74 19.62 -8.51
C ARG A 28 -8.28 20.60 -9.54
N LYS A 29 -7.38 21.28 -10.27
CA LYS A 29 -7.74 22.21 -11.32
C LYS A 29 -7.87 21.57 -12.71
N GLY A 30 -7.62 20.26 -12.84
CA GLY A 30 -7.66 19.55 -14.11
C GLY A 30 -6.56 20.01 -15.11
N ILE A 31 -5.46 20.56 -14.61
CA ILE A 31 -4.36 21.06 -15.45
C ILE A 31 -3.41 19.89 -15.74
N PRO A 32 -3.19 19.53 -17.04
CA PRO A 32 -2.22 18.50 -17.40
C PRO A 32 -0.80 18.96 -17.10
N TYR A 33 0.03 18.08 -16.51
CA TYR A 33 1.42 18.38 -16.18
C TYR A 33 2.34 17.19 -16.43
N ARG A 34 3.64 17.45 -16.53
CA ARG A 34 4.70 16.45 -16.56
C ARG A 34 5.81 16.85 -15.59
N ILE A 35 6.34 15.86 -14.85
CA ILE A 35 7.49 16.05 -13.99
C ILE A 35 8.76 15.72 -14.77
N TYR A 36 9.70 16.67 -14.82
CA TYR A 36 11.01 16.47 -15.43
C TYR A 36 12.06 16.28 -14.34
N LYS A 37 12.85 15.21 -14.42
CA LYS A 37 13.94 14.88 -13.48
C LYS A 37 13.49 14.74 -12.01
N GLY A 38 12.37 14.10 -11.76
CA GLY A 38 11.89 13.73 -10.43
C GLY A 38 10.87 12.61 -10.53
N ASN A 39 10.74 11.83 -9.47
CA ASN A 39 9.60 10.93 -9.33
C ASN A 39 8.43 11.75 -8.78
N SER A 40 7.21 11.50 -9.27
CA SER A 40 6.01 12.00 -8.62
C SER A 40 6.01 11.58 -7.15
N PHE A 41 5.50 12.42 -6.24
CA PHE A 41 5.29 12.03 -4.84
C PHE A 41 4.60 10.65 -4.74
N TYR A 42 3.60 10.41 -5.59
CA TYR A 42 2.88 9.13 -5.65
C TYR A 42 3.69 7.97 -6.26
N ASP A 43 4.86 8.23 -6.84
CA ASP A 43 5.76 7.20 -7.37
C ASP A 43 6.74 6.66 -6.34
N HIS A 44 6.88 7.33 -5.21
CA HIS A 44 7.71 6.88 -4.11
C HIS A 44 7.22 5.54 -3.57
N LYS A 45 8.18 4.65 -3.24
CA LYS A 45 7.89 3.28 -2.82
C LYS A 45 7.03 3.26 -1.55
N GLU A 46 7.40 4.06 -0.56
CA GLU A 46 6.71 4.18 0.73
C GLU A 46 5.27 4.63 0.57
N ILE A 47 5.02 5.57 -0.34
CA ILE A 47 3.67 6.06 -0.64
C ILE A 47 2.84 4.98 -1.33
N LYS A 48 3.42 4.27 -2.31
CA LYS A 48 2.76 3.15 -2.98
C LYS A 48 2.44 2.01 -2.01
N ASP A 49 3.32 1.74 -1.05
CA ASP A 49 3.11 0.70 -0.05
C ASP A 49 1.98 1.09 0.93
N LEU A 50 1.97 2.33 1.41
CA LEU A 50 0.90 2.86 2.25
C LEU A 50 -0.46 2.85 1.52
N LEU A 51 -0.48 3.33 0.28
CA LEU A 51 -1.69 3.32 -0.56
C LEU A 51 -2.21 1.90 -0.81
N ALA A 52 -1.31 0.91 -0.96
CA ALA A 52 -1.73 -0.47 -1.14
C ALA A 52 -2.43 -1.03 0.11
N TYR A 53 -1.98 -0.68 1.33
CA TYR A 53 -2.73 -1.00 2.55
C TYR A 53 -4.12 -0.35 2.56
N ILE A 54 -4.20 0.94 2.26
CA ILE A 54 -5.48 1.67 2.19
C ILE A 54 -6.41 1.01 1.16
N ARG A 55 -5.90 0.71 -0.04
CA ARG A 55 -6.66 0.06 -1.12
C ARG A 55 -7.21 -1.29 -0.69
N LEU A 56 -6.39 -2.15 -0.06
CA LEU A 56 -6.83 -3.46 0.40
C LEU A 56 -7.91 -3.37 1.50
N VAL A 57 -7.75 -2.43 2.45
CA VAL A 57 -8.74 -2.18 3.51
C VAL A 57 -10.07 -1.67 2.95
N ILE A 58 -10.04 -0.87 1.87
CA ILE A 58 -11.23 -0.35 1.20
C ILE A 58 -11.86 -1.39 0.28
N ASN A 59 -11.04 -2.10 -0.49
CA ASN A 59 -11.45 -3.09 -1.47
C ASN A 59 -10.72 -4.42 -1.26
N PRO A 60 -11.34 -5.38 -0.55
CA PRO A 60 -10.74 -6.71 -0.31
C PRO A 60 -10.49 -7.54 -1.57
N ARG A 61 -10.97 -7.09 -2.74
CA ARG A 61 -10.74 -7.77 -4.04
C ARG A 61 -9.57 -7.20 -4.83
N ASP A 62 -8.78 -6.33 -4.21
CA ASP A 62 -7.58 -5.77 -4.83
C ASP A 62 -6.38 -6.71 -4.62
N ASP A 63 -6.26 -7.71 -5.48
CA ASP A 63 -5.17 -8.70 -5.42
C ASP A 63 -3.79 -8.08 -5.67
N GLU A 64 -3.70 -6.99 -6.42
CA GLU A 64 -2.42 -6.28 -6.64
C GLU A 64 -1.98 -5.55 -5.36
N ALA A 65 -2.91 -4.91 -4.66
CA ALA A 65 -2.63 -4.35 -3.34
C ALA A 65 -2.22 -5.45 -2.34
N PHE A 66 -2.93 -6.58 -2.32
CA PHE A 66 -2.57 -7.73 -1.48
C PHE A 66 -1.15 -8.22 -1.74
N LYS A 67 -0.80 -8.53 -2.98
CA LYS A 67 0.55 -9.01 -3.37
C LYS A 67 1.64 -8.05 -2.95
N ARG A 68 1.39 -6.75 -3.09
CA ARG A 68 2.35 -5.71 -2.75
C ARG A 68 2.69 -5.68 -1.27
N ILE A 69 1.71 -5.88 -0.38
CA ILE A 69 1.87 -5.63 1.06
C ILE A 69 1.90 -6.88 1.93
N VAL A 70 1.51 -8.04 1.42
CA VAL A 70 1.41 -9.27 2.24
C VAL A 70 2.73 -9.62 2.92
N ASN A 71 3.86 -9.37 2.26
CA ASN A 71 5.21 -9.57 2.80
C ASN A 71 6.00 -8.26 2.98
N TYR A 72 5.34 -7.11 3.06
CA TYR A 72 6.02 -5.85 3.31
C TYR A 72 5.36 -5.07 4.48
N PRO A 73 6.14 -4.74 5.53
CA PRO A 73 7.51 -5.21 5.84
C PRO A 73 7.64 -6.73 5.89
N ALA A 74 8.89 -7.24 5.82
CA ALA A 74 9.15 -8.67 5.69
C ALA A 74 8.50 -9.50 6.82
N ARG A 75 7.67 -10.50 6.44
CA ARG A 75 6.93 -11.40 7.35
C ARG A 75 7.21 -12.89 7.09
N GLY A 76 8.25 -13.18 6.29
CA GLY A 76 8.57 -14.57 5.91
C GLY A 76 7.54 -15.20 4.95
N ILE A 77 6.75 -14.38 4.26
CA ILE A 77 5.77 -14.80 3.25
C ILE A 77 6.43 -14.66 1.87
N GLY A 78 7.18 -15.67 1.45
CA GLY A 78 7.85 -15.65 0.15
C GLY A 78 6.91 -15.94 -1.02
N ASP A 79 7.46 -15.77 -2.24
CA ASP A 79 6.71 -15.88 -3.51
C ASP A 79 5.97 -17.20 -3.65
N THR A 80 6.59 -18.33 -3.30
CA THR A 80 5.92 -19.65 -3.31
C THR A 80 4.64 -19.68 -2.45
N THR A 81 4.61 -18.95 -1.32
CA THR A 81 3.41 -18.86 -0.48
C THR A 81 2.35 -18.01 -1.16
N VAL A 82 2.75 -16.89 -1.76
CA VAL A 82 1.88 -15.97 -2.50
C VAL A 82 1.25 -16.69 -3.70
N GLU A 83 2.03 -17.48 -4.46
CA GLU A 83 1.53 -18.30 -5.57
C GLU A 83 0.50 -19.32 -5.11
N ARG A 84 0.75 -20.02 -3.99
CA ARG A 84 -0.20 -20.99 -3.42
C ARG A 84 -1.51 -20.32 -2.99
N ILE A 85 -1.42 -19.11 -2.40
CA ILE A 85 -2.61 -18.32 -2.07
C ILE A 85 -3.38 -17.96 -3.33
N ALA A 86 -2.72 -17.53 -4.39
CA ALA A 86 -3.34 -17.19 -5.66
C ALA A 86 -4.07 -18.40 -6.30
N LEU A 87 -3.44 -19.57 -6.27
CA LEU A 87 -4.06 -20.83 -6.76
C LEU A 87 -5.30 -21.19 -5.93
N LEU A 88 -5.23 -21.08 -4.61
CA LEU A 88 -6.35 -21.33 -3.72
C LEU A 88 -7.50 -20.35 -3.97
N ALA A 89 -7.21 -19.06 -4.09
CA ALA A 89 -8.18 -18.02 -4.38
C ALA A 89 -8.92 -18.31 -5.69
N LYS A 90 -8.15 -18.62 -6.75
CA LYS A 90 -8.70 -19.02 -8.06
C LYS A 90 -9.59 -20.25 -7.96
N ALA A 91 -9.17 -21.29 -7.26
CA ALA A 91 -9.94 -22.54 -7.10
C ALA A 91 -11.28 -22.33 -6.37
N ARG A 92 -11.35 -21.32 -5.49
CA ARG A 92 -12.56 -20.98 -4.72
C ARG A 92 -13.36 -19.81 -5.31
N ASN A 93 -12.92 -19.22 -6.42
CA ASN A 93 -13.50 -18.00 -7.01
C ASN A 93 -13.58 -16.84 -6.01
N LEU A 94 -12.51 -16.67 -5.23
CA LEU A 94 -12.33 -15.62 -4.22
C LEU A 94 -11.14 -14.74 -4.61
N SER A 95 -11.05 -13.54 -4.01
CA SER A 95 -9.79 -12.79 -4.00
C SER A 95 -8.75 -13.45 -3.09
N MET A 96 -7.48 -13.05 -3.24
CA MET A 96 -6.41 -13.57 -2.39
C MET A 96 -6.64 -13.24 -0.92
N TRP A 97 -7.15 -12.03 -0.62
CA TRP A 97 -7.54 -11.65 0.73
C TRP A 97 -8.68 -12.52 1.26
N GLU A 98 -9.79 -12.63 0.52
CA GLU A 98 -10.94 -13.44 0.93
C GLU A 98 -10.55 -14.91 1.18
N ALA A 99 -9.63 -15.45 0.37
CA ALA A 99 -9.15 -16.82 0.53
C ALA A 99 -8.35 -17.03 1.82
N VAL A 100 -7.42 -16.13 2.17
CA VAL A 100 -6.65 -16.26 3.41
C VAL A 100 -7.47 -15.90 4.65
N ASP A 101 -8.38 -14.95 4.53
CA ASP A 101 -9.31 -14.56 5.61
C ASP A 101 -10.20 -15.73 6.01
N ALA A 102 -10.80 -16.42 5.03
CA ALA A 102 -11.60 -17.62 5.25
C ALA A 102 -10.76 -18.76 5.85
N LEU A 103 -9.55 -19.00 5.32
CA LEU A 103 -8.66 -20.04 5.85
C LEU A 103 -8.27 -19.82 7.31
N THR A 104 -8.13 -18.57 7.75
CA THR A 104 -7.77 -18.27 9.14
C THR A 104 -8.95 -18.31 10.10
N ALA A 105 -10.18 -18.31 9.56
CA ALA A 105 -11.41 -18.37 10.35
C ALA A 105 -11.86 -19.81 10.67
N GLU A 106 -11.40 -20.81 9.88
CA GLU A 106 -11.86 -22.20 9.98
C GLU A 106 -10.73 -23.15 10.39
N PRO A 107 -11.06 -24.29 11.03
CA PRO A 107 -10.08 -25.36 11.28
C PRO A 107 -9.57 -25.94 9.95
N VAL A 108 -8.25 -25.91 9.76
CA VAL A 108 -7.61 -26.41 8.55
C VAL A 108 -6.93 -27.75 8.83
N THR A 109 -7.22 -28.77 8.03
CA THR A 109 -6.63 -30.11 8.14
C THR A 109 -5.47 -30.31 7.15
N ASP A 110 -5.54 -29.72 5.97
CA ASP A 110 -4.54 -29.84 4.92
C ASP A 110 -3.19 -29.21 5.34
N PRO A 111 -2.04 -29.93 5.22
CA PRO A 111 -0.72 -29.48 5.67
C PRO A 111 -0.24 -28.21 4.94
N VAL A 112 -0.57 -28.07 3.64
CA VAL A 112 -0.17 -26.91 2.84
C VAL A 112 -0.91 -25.67 3.33
N GLN A 113 -2.22 -25.80 3.53
CA GLN A 113 -3.06 -24.72 4.04
C GLN A 113 -2.68 -24.34 5.48
N LYS A 114 -2.37 -25.30 6.36
CA LYS A 114 -1.82 -25.02 7.70
C LYS A 114 -0.55 -24.16 7.64
N THR A 115 0.33 -24.46 6.70
CA THR A 115 1.56 -23.68 6.51
C THR A 115 1.26 -22.25 6.05
N ILE A 116 0.28 -22.06 5.15
CA ILE A 116 -0.17 -20.73 4.72
C ILE A 116 -0.74 -19.98 5.92
N VAL A 117 -1.70 -20.56 6.63
CA VAL A 117 -2.35 -19.93 7.80
C VAL A 117 -1.32 -19.44 8.81
N ARG A 118 -0.35 -20.29 9.18
CA ARG A 118 0.71 -19.92 10.14
C ARG A 118 1.51 -18.70 9.69
N LYS A 119 1.80 -18.58 8.38
CA LYS A 119 2.60 -17.47 7.84
C LYS A 119 1.80 -16.18 7.71
N VAL A 120 0.51 -16.26 7.40
CA VAL A 120 -0.32 -15.07 7.12
C VAL A 120 -1.13 -14.59 8.32
N ALA A 121 -1.16 -15.34 9.44
CA ALA A 121 -2.03 -15.05 10.58
C ALA A 121 -1.87 -13.63 11.13
N GLU A 122 -0.64 -13.17 11.30
CA GLU A 122 -0.36 -11.80 11.78
C GLU A 122 -0.82 -10.74 10.78
N PHE A 123 -0.58 -10.97 9.50
CA PHE A 123 -1.03 -10.07 8.43
C PHE A 123 -2.56 -10.01 8.37
N VAL A 124 -3.24 -11.15 8.47
CA VAL A 124 -4.71 -11.20 8.48
C VAL A 124 -5.27 -10.46 9.71
N ALA A 125 -4.70 -10.68 10.90
CA ALA A 125 -5.11 -9.97 12.11
C ALA A 125 -4.92 -8.45 11.98
N LEU A 126 -3.81 -8.02 11.38
CA LEU A 126 -3.54 -6.60 11.10
C LEU A 126 -4.61 -6.01 10.19
N VAL A 127 -4.87 -6.61 9.02
CA VAL A 127 -5.82 -6.06 8.04
C VAL A 127 -7.25 -6.07 8.57
N ARG A 128 -7.67 -7.12 9.31
CA ARG A 128 -8.96 -7.15 10.00
C ARG A 128 -9.09 -5.97 10.98
N GLY A 129 -8.06 -5.73 11.80
CA GLY A 129 -8.07 -4.62 12.75
C GLY A 129 -8.14 -3.25 12.07
N LEU A 130 -7.44 -3.07 10.95
CA LEU A 130 -7.51 -1.84 10.15
C LEU A 130 -8.86 -1.66 9.48
N SER A 131 -9.49 -2.75 9.02
CA SER A 131 -10.84 -2.70 8.43
C SER A 131 -11.89 -2.29 9.45
N LEU A 132 -11.76 -2.71 10.71
CA LEU A 132 -12.63 -2.25 11.80
C LEU A 132 -12.40 -0.76 12.11
N ALA A 133 -11.14 -0.33 12.21
CA ALA A 133 -10.79 1.06 12.48
C ALA A 133 -11.29 2.03 11.39
N ARG A 134 -11.38 1.58 10.13
CA ARG A 134 -11.92 2.37 9.01
C ARG A 134 -13.35 2.86 9.28
N ALA A 135 -14.17 2.09 9.97
CA ALA A 135 -15.56 2.46 10.23
C ALA A 135 -15.69 3.66 11.18
N GLU A 136 -14.67 3.91 12.00
CA GLU A 136 -14.69 4.91 13.07
C GLU A 136 -13.78 6.12 12.79
N LYS A 137 -12.87 6.01 11.81
CA LYS A 137 -11.79 6.98 11.57
C LYS A 137 -11.87 7.65 10.21
N GLY A 138 -11.43 8.91 10.15
CA GLY A 138 -11.18 9.63 8.90
C GLY A 138 -9.97 9.04 8.14
N LEU A 139 -9.86 9.39 6.85
CA LEU A 139 -8.79 8.86 5.98
C LEU A 139 -7.38 9.15 6.50
N TYR A 140 -7.17 10.34 7.07
CA TYR A 140 -5.88 10.73 7.65
C TYR A 140 -5.50 9.85 8.85
N ASP A 141 -6.40 9.69 9.81
CA ASP A 141 -6.17 8.88 11.01
C ASP A 141 -5.98 7.41 10.66
N LEU A 142 -6.73 6.91 9.68
CA LEU A 142 -6.55 5.56 9.14
C LEU A 142 -5.16 5.40 8.51
N GLY A 143 -4.71 6.37 7.72
CA GLY A 143 -3.37 6.37 7.12
C GLY A 143 -2.27 6.32 8.17
N LEU A 144 -2.37 7.13 9.21
CA LEU A 144 -1.41 7.16 10.32
C LEU A 144 -1.40 5.83 11.11
N GLU A 145 -2.57 5.25 11.35
CA GLU A 145 -2.70 3.94 12.00
C GLU A 145 -2.09 2.83 11.15
N ILE A 146 -2.33 2.84 9.84
CA ILE A 146 -1.71 1.89 8.90
C ILE A 146 -0.19 2.03 8.95
N ALA A 147 0.35 3.23 8.80
CA ALA A 147 1.79 3.49 8.80
C ALA A 147 2.46 2.98 10.09
N THR A 148 1.77 3.15 11.23
CA THR A 148 2.27 2.71 12.55
C THR A 148 2.15 1.21 12.75
N ARG A 149 0.96 0.64 12.56
CA ARG A 149 0.67 -0.77 12.88
C ARG A 149 1.21 -1.76 11.86
N SER A 150 1.35 -1.36 10.60
CA SER A 150 1.94 -2.22 9.56
C SER A 150 3.41 -2.53 9.80
N GLY A 151 4.11 -1.67 10.57
CA GLY A 151 5.54 -1.74 10.78
C GLY A 151 6.37 -1.02 9.71
N ILE A 152 5.74 -0.34 8.74
CA ILE A 152 6.44 0.41 7.67
C ILE A 152 7.40 1.43 8.26
N ILE A 153 6.94 2.26 9.22
CA ILE A 153 7.78 3.26 9.90
C ILE A 153 8.98 2.59 10.59
N GLY A 154 8.75 1.45 11.27
CA GLY A 154 9.81 0.70 11.92
C GLY A 154 10.84 0.14 10.94
N ALA A 155 10.40 -0.35 9.79
CA ALA A 155 11.27 -0.87 8.74
C ALA A 155 12.19 0.24 8.18
N TYR A 156 11.64 1.41 7.83
CA TYR A 156 12.45 2.53 7.36
C TYR A 156 13.42 3.06 8.42
N ARG A 157 13.01 3.14 9.69
CA ARG A 157 13.92 3.53 10.78
C ARG A 157 15.09 2.55 10.97
N ALA A 158 14.85 1.26 10.73
CA ALA A 158 15.89 0.24 10.86
C ALA A 158 16.90 0.24 9.70
N GLU A 159 16.54 0.73 8.52
CA GLU A 159 17.42 0.81 7.36
C GLU A 159 18.55 1.82 7.55
N ASN A 160 18.35 2.89 8.33
CA ASN A 160 19.34 3.91 8.69
C ASN A 160 20.12 4.47 7.48
N THR A 161 19.42 4.71 6.35
CA THR A 161 19.96 5.29 5.12
C THR A 161 19.37 6.69 4.89
N PRO A 162 20.05 7.56 4.10
CA PRO A 162 19.48 8.86 3.70
C PRO A 162 18.13 8.73 2.98
N GLU A 163 18.00 7.69 2.14
CA GLU A 163 16.78 7.36 1.42
C GLU A 163 15.65 6.99 2.38
N ALA A 164 15.93 6.16 3.39
CA ALA A 164 14.97 5.79 4.42
C ALA A 164 14.53 6.98 5.28
N THR A 165 15.46 7.91 5.58
CA THR A 165 15.13 9.16 6.27
C THR A 165 14.19 10.02 5.42
N SER A 166 14.49 10.18 4.13
CA SER A 166 13.62 10.92 3.21
C SER A 166 12.23 10.28 3.07
N ALA A 167 12.16 8.94 3.10
CA ALA A 167 10.88 8.21 3.06
C ALA A 167 10.02 8.44 4.32
N LEU A 168 10.66 8.66 5.48
CA LEU A 168 9.96 8.99 6.74
C LEU A 168 9.45 10.44 6.77
N ASP A 169 10.10 11.33 6.02
CA ASP A 169 9.71 12.74 5.91
C ASP A 169 8.56 12.95 4.91
N ASN A 170 8.35 12.00 3.97
CA ASN A 170 7.25 11.98 3.01
C ASN A 170 5.92 11.56 3.66
#